data_4a1249be8adfd265e1dad9a81fb4b4fc
#
_entry.id   4a1249be8adfd265e1dad9a81fb4b4fc
#
_cell.length_a   1.000
_cell.length_b   1.000
_cell.length_c   1.000
_cell.angle_alpha   90.00
_cell.angle_beta   90.00
_cell.angle_gamma   90.00
#
_symmetry.space_group_name_H-M   'P 1'
#
loop_
_entity.id
_entity.type
_entity.pdbx_description
1 polymer ?
#
loop_
_entity_poly.entity_id
_entity_poly.type
_entity_poly.pdbx_seq_one_letter_code
_entity_poly.pdbx_strand_id
1 'polypeptide(L)'
;LFVSQVLEMRLLGSILDKLVSVGVIGIIVLFQEEIRKFLYSLGAHQRVRALTRLFSSHKSSTDEDKETIMPIVLACMDMARGKVGALIVIERAIRLDDIVDTGDRIDANINQRLIENIFFKNSPLHDGAMVIADKRIKAAGCILPVSHSHSIPKELGMRHRAALGISQDSDAIAIVCSEETGRISVAIK
;
A
#
# COMPACT_ATOMS: atom_id res chain seq x y z
N LEU A 1 -33.98 -52.84 -16.07
CA LEU A 1 -33.22 -52.49 -14.85
C LEU A 1 -31.83 -51.95 -15.20
N PHE A 2 -31.05 -52.61 -16.09
CA PHE A 2 -29.66 -52.19 -16.41
C PHE A 2 -29.63 -50.84 -17.18
N VAL A 3 -30.58 -50.60 -18.11
CA VAL A 3 -30.65 -49.39 -18.92
C VAL A 3 -31.07 -48.16 -18.08
N SER A 4 -31.94 -48.33 -17.08
CA SER A 4 -32.34 -47.23 -16.19
C SER A 4 -31.19 -46.76 -15.29
N GLN A 5 -30.42 -47.71 -14.79
CA GLN A 5 -29.26 -47.43 -13.93
C GLN A 5 -28.14 -46.69 -14.67
N VAL A 6 -27.88 -47.05 -15.94
CA VAL A 6 -26.91 -46.33 -16.80
C VAL A 6 -27.40 -44.93 -17.17
N LEU A 7 -28.72 -44.73 -17.36
CA LEU A 7 -29.31 -43.43 -17.68
C LEU A 7 -29.28 -42.51 -16.48
N GLU A 8 -29.57 -43.01 -15.27
CA GLU A 8 -29.48 -42.25 -14.02
C GLU A 8 -28.04 -41.84 -13.71
N MET A 9 -27.03 -42.68 -13.96
CA MET A 9 -25.63 -42.30 -13.80
C MET A 9 -25.18 -41.23 -14.79
N ARG A 10 -25.69 -41.21 -16.02
CA ARG A 10 -25.39 -40.16 -17.00
C ARG A 10 -26.04 -38.82 -16.62
N LEU A 11 -27.27 -38.82 -16.10
CA LEU A 11 -27.93 -37.60 -15.62
C LEU A 11 -27.23 -37.07 -14.38
N LEU A 12 -26.87 -37.94 -13.43
CA LEU A 12 -26.13 -37.52 -12.24
C LEU A 12 -24.76 -36.94 -12.61
N GLY A 13 -24.04 -37.58 -13.54
CA GLY A 13 -22.75 -37.07 -14.03
C GLY A 13 -22.88 -35.68 -14.67
N SER A 14 -23.90 -35.48 -15.52
CA SER A 14 -24.09 -34.16 -16.17
C SER A 14 -24.48 -33.02 -15.21
N ILE A 15 -25.19 -33.34 -14.12
CA ILE A 15 -25.52 -32.37 -13.06
C ILE A 15 -24.26 -32.05 -12.25
N LEU A 16 -23.48 -33.07 -11.92
CA LEU A 16 -22.22 -32.92 -11.16
C LEU A 16 -21.21 -32.07 -11.94
N ASP A 17 -21.06 -32.31 -13.25
CA ASP A 17 -20.18 -31.54 -14.12
C ASP A 17 -20.57 -30.05 -14.17
N LYS A 18 -21.88 -29.76 -14.25
CA LYS A 18 -22.37 -28.38 -14.20
C LYS A 18 -22.14 -27.73 -12.84
N LEU A 19 -22.37 -28.45 -11.75
CA LEU A 19 -22.11 -27.96 -10.39
C LEU A 19 -20.63 -27.68 -10.19
N VAL A 20 -19.74 -28.55 -10.63
CA VAL A 20 -18.28 -28.35 -10.53
C VAL A 20 -17.87 -27.14 -11.37
N SER A 21 -18.38 -27.02 -12.60
CA SER A 21 -18.04 -25.88 -13.48
C SER A 21 -18.49 -24.54 -12.90
N VAL A 22 -19.69 -24.45 -12.35
CA VAL A 22 -20.20 -23.25 -11.68
C VAL A 22 -19.42 -22.99 -10.37
N GLY A 23 -19.09 -24.04 -9.63
CA GLY A 23 -18.31 -23.95 -8.39
C GLY A 23 -16.90 -23.41 -8.62
N VAL A 24 -16.23 -23.84 -9.69
CA VAL A 24 -14.88 -23.33 -10.06
C VAL A 24 -14.95 -21.84 -10.39
N ILE A 25 -15.96 -21.40 -11.16
CA ILE A 25 -16.14 -19.98 -11.45
C ILE A 25 -16.41 -19.18 -10.16
N GLY A 26 -17.25 -19.72 -9.27
CA GLY A 26 -17.55 -19.11 -7.97
C GLY A 26 -16.31 -18.95 -7.10
N ILE A 27 -15.43 -19.97 -7.07
CA ILE A 27 -14.15 -19.92 -6.34
C ILE A 27 -13.24 -18.85 -6.94
N ILE A 28 -13.12 -18.78 -8.27
CA ILE A 28 -12.27 -17.78 -8.94
C ILE A 28 -12.75 -16.37 -8.59
N VAL A 29 -14.06 -16.13 -8.61
CA VAL A 29 -14.65 -14.82 -8.27
C VAL A 29 -14.44 -14.50 -6.78
N LEU A 30 -14.60 -15.49 -5.89
CA LEU A 30 -14.41 -15.30 -4.45
C LEU A 30 -12.96 -14.95 -4.10
N PHE A 31 -11.99 -15.59 -4.75
CA PHE A 31 -10.55 -15.39 -4.50
C PHE A 31 -9.89 -14.42 -5.49
N GLN A 32 -10.67 -13.65 -6.22
CA GLN A 32 -10.14 -12.72 -7.24
C GLN A 32 -9.11 -11.74 -6.66
N GLU A 33 -9.37 -11.19 -5.47
CA GLU A 33 -8.46 -10.25 -4.82
C GLU A 33 -7.18 -10.91 -4.32
N GLU A 34 -7.27 -12.12 -3.76
CA GLU A 34 -6.13 -12.91 -3.29
C GLU A 34 -5.24 -13.33 -4.45
N ILE A 35 -5.85 -13.77 -5.56
CA ILE A 35 -5.12 -14.12 -6.79
C ILE A 35 -4.42 -12.88 -7.35
N ARG A 36 -5.08 -11.73 -7.36
CA ARG A 36 -4.50 -10.46 -7.80
C ARG A 36 -3.31 -10.08 -6.92
N LYS A 37 -3.46 -10.08 -5.60
CA LYS A 37 -2.36 -9.82 -4.64
C LYS A 37 -1.21 -10.80 -4.81
N PHE A 38 -1.50 -12.09 -4.99
CA PHE A 38 -0.51 -13.14 -5.22
C PHE A 38 0.26 -12.93 -6.53
N LEU A 39 -0.41 -12.62 -7.64
CA LEU A 39 0.24 -12.32 -8.92
C LEU A 39 1.12 -11.07 -8.85
N TYR A 40 0.67 -10.02 -8.15
CA TYR A 40 1.51 -8.85 -7.89
C TYR A 40 2.76 -9.20 -7.07
N SER A 41 2.61 -10.02 -6.04
CA SER A 41 3.73 -10.47 -5.21
C SER A 41 4.73 -11.33 -5.99
N LEU A 42 4.28 -12.17 -6.91
CA LEU A 42 5.15 -12.92 -7.81
C LEU A 42 5.87 -12.03 -8.83
N GLY A 43 5.18 -11.01 -9.37
CA GLY A 43 5.77 -10.03 -10.29
C GLY A 43 6.78 -9.11 -9.62
N ALA A 44 6.60 -8.80 -8.35
CA ALA A 44 7.51 -7.99 -7.55
C ALA A 44 8.82 -8.72 -7.17
N HIS A 45 8.85 -10.06 -7.27
CA HIS A 45 10.05 -10.83 -6.96
C HIS A 45 11.15 -10.58 -7.99
N GLN A 46 12.22 -9.99 -7.53
CA GLN A 46 13.58 -9.71 -8.03
C GLN A 46 14.00 -10.11 -9.48
N ARG A 47 13.33 -11.06 -10.13
CA ARG A 47 13.74 -11.56 -11.45
C ARG A 47 13.41 -10.60 -12.60
N VAL A 48 12.33 -9.83 -12.49
CA VAL A 48 11.99 -8.81 -13.50
C VAL A 48 12.91 -7.59 -13.37
N ARG A 49 13.33 -7.22 -12.13
CA ARG A 49 14.34 -6.18 -11.90
C ARG A 49 15.74 -6.54 -12.43
N ALA A 50 16.09 -7.82 -12.48
CA ALA A 50 17.36 -8.25 -13.08
C ALA A 50 17.37 -8.07 -14.61
N LEU A 51 16.24 -8.31 -15.27
CA LEU A 51 16.11 -8.11 -16.72
C LEU A 51 16.07 -6.62 -17.10
N THR A 52 15.36 -5.79 -16.33
CA THR A 52 15.35 -4.33 -16.58
C THR A 52 16.68 -3.67 -16.25
N ARG A 53 17.47 -4.19 -15.30
CA ARG A 53 18.85 -3.71 -15.05
C ARG A 53 19.82 -4.00 -16.20
N LEU A 54 19.57 -5.04 -16.99
CA LEU A 54 20.39 -5.35 -18.18
C LEU A 54 20.08 -4.40 -19.36
N PHE A 55 18.88 -3.77 -19.38
CA PHE A 55 18.46 -2.85 -20.43
C PHE A 55 18.52 -1.37 -20.02
N SER A 56 18.64 -1.05 -18.75
CA SER A 56 18.84 0.33 -18.27
C SER A 56 20.33 0.60 -18.14
N SER A 57 20.86 1.25 -19.14
CA SER A 57 22.18 1.87 -19.12
C SER A 57 22.33 2.74 -17.86
N HIS A 58 23.36 2.46 -17.15
CA HIS A 58 23.90 3.08 -15.94
C HIS A 58 23.80 4.62 -15.97
N LYS A 59 22.70 5.18 -15.46
CA LYS A 59 22.65 6.57 -15.04
C LYS A 59 22.60 6.59 -13.53
N SER A 60 23.53 7.27 -12.91
CA SER A 60 23.80 7.28 -11.47
C SER A 60 22.51 7.45 -10.63
N SER A 61 21.99 6.37 -10.10
CA SER A 61 20.80 6.33 -9.24
C SER A 61 21.02 7.04 -7.89
N THR A 62 22.26 7.38 -7.56
CA THR A 62 22.62 7.94 -6.23
C THR A 62 22.25 9.41 -6.07
N ASP A 63 22.25 10.21 -7.12
CA ASP A 63 21.98 11.64 -7.00
C ASP A 63 20.46 11.95 -7.14
N GLU A 64 19.75 11.26 -8.03
CA GLU A 64 18.29 11.39 -8.14
C GLU A 64 17.54 10.89 -6.89
N ASP A 65 18.05 9.84 -6.24
CA ASP A 65 17.46 9.32 -5.01
C ASP A 65 17.68 10.29 -3.84
N LYS A 66 18.84 10.95 -3.78
CA LYS A 66 19.11 12.00 -2.78
C LYS A 66 18.18 13.20 -2.96
N GLU A 67 17.93 13.61 -4.19
CA GLU A 67 17.07 14.75 -4.52
C GLU A 67 15.61 14.50 -4.12
N THR A 68 15.17 13.23 -4.16
CA THR A 68 13.83 12.81 -3.73
C THR A 68 13.72 12.62 -2.21
N ILE A 69 14.73 12.03 -1.58
CA ILE A 69 14.69 11.64 -0.17
C ILE A 69 14.97 12.83 0.75
N MET A 70 15.92 13.70 0.39
CA MET A 70 16.36 14.79 1.26
C MET A 70 15.21 15.75 1.68
N PRO A 71 14.31 16.19 0.78
CA PRO A 71 13.18 17.02 1.17
C PRO A 71 12.24 16.33 2.18
N ILE A 72 12.05 15.00 2.07
CA ILE A 72 11.24 14.23 3.01
C ILE A 72 11.89 14.20 4.39
N VAL A 73 13.19 13.92 4.43
CA VAL A 73 13.96 13.88 5.69
C VAL A 73 13.93 15.23 6.39
N LEU A 74 14.20 16.32 5.66
CA LEU A 74 14.19 17.68 6.23
C LEU A 74 12.79 18.05 6.75
N ALA A 75 11.73 17.77 6.00
CA ALA A 75 10.36 17.98 6.45
C ALA A 75 10.05 17.20 7.73
N CYS A 76 10.41 15.91 7.77
CA CYS A 76 10.22 15.09 8.97
C CYS A 76 10.99 15.65 10.19
N MET A 77 12.21 16.12 10.00
CA MET A 77 13.01 16.71 11.08
C MET A 77 12.38 18.00 11.63
N ASP A 78 11.90 18.88 10.76
CA ASP A 78 11.27 20.14 11.16
C ASP A 78 9.89 19.90 11.79
N MET A 79 9.08 18.99 11.25
CA MET A 79 7.82 18.58 11.85
C MET A 79 8.03 17.90 13.22
N ALA A 80 9.07 17.08 13.37
CA ALA A 80 9.42 16.47 14.65
C ALA A 80 9.81 17.52 15.72
N ARG A 81 10.61 18.53 15.36
CA ARG A 81 10.97 19.64 16.24
C ARG A 81 9.73 20.47 16.64
N GLY A 82 8.84 20.71 15.70
CA GLY A 82 7.59 21.46 15.92
C GLY A 82 6.48 20.63 16.56
N LYS A 83 6.71 19.33 16.83
CA LYS A 83 5.69 18.37 17.28
C LYS A 83 4.45 18.39 16.39
N VAL A 84 4.67 18.43 15.08
CA VAL A 84 3.62 18.32 14.07
C VAL A 84 3.43 16.85 13.71
N GLY A 85 2.21 16.37 13.85
CA GLY A 85 1.85 14.99 13.50
C GLY A 85 1.82 14.80 12.00
N ALA A 86 2.52 13.79 11.48
CA ALA A 86 2.52 13.46 10.06
C ALA A 86 2.52 11.95 9.83
N LEU A 87 1.92 11.53 8.71
CA LEU A 87 1.93 10.17 8.24
C LEU A 87 2.21 10.17 6.74
N ILE A 88 3.40 9.74 6.37
CA ILE A 88 3.88 9.71 4.99
C ILE A 88 4.03 8.25 4.55
N VAL A 89 3.43 7.87 3.43
CA VAL A 89 3.50 6.53 2.86
C VAL A 89 4.22 6.60 1.52
N ILE A 90 5.28 5.81 1.39
CA ILE A 90 6.05 5.70 0.15
C ILE A 90 5.74 4.37 -0.50
N GLU A 91 5.10 4.44 -1.66
CA GLU A 91 4.80 3.27 -2.51
C GLU A 91 6.09 2.60 -2.99
N ARG A 92 6.07 1.27 -3.06
CA ARG A 92 7.20 0.51 -3.60
C ARG A 92 6.77 -0.36 -4.79
N ALA A 93 6.70 -1.67 -4.61
CA ALA A 93 6.33 -2.59 -5.68
C ALA A 93 4.81 -2.79 -5.77
N ILE A 94 4.12 -2.77 -4.64
CA ILE A 94 2.67 -2.89 -4.57
C ILE A 94 2.07 -1.49 -4.72
N ARG A 95 1.22 -1.32 -5.74
CA ARG A 95 0.55 -0.05 -5.99
C ARG A 95 -0.51 0.25 -4.93
N LEU A 96 -0.63 1.52 -4.62
CA LEU A 96 -1.56 2.04 -3.61
C LEU A 96 -2.68 2.89 -4.24
N ASP A 97 -3.07 2.60 -5.49
CA ASP A 97 -4.09 3.38 -6.20
C ASP A 97 -5.40 3.47 -5.40
N ASP A 98 -5.84 2.35 -4.77
CA ASP A 98 -7.04 2.30 -3.95
C ASP A 98 -6.95 3.23 -2.73
N ILE A 99 -5.75 3.42 -2.16
CA ILE A 99 -5.50 4.36 -1.05
C ILE A 99 -5.47 5.80 -1.56
N VAL A 100 -4.78 6.06 -2.68
CA VAL A 100 -4.70 7.38 -3.33
C VAL A 100 -6.08 7.92 -3.66
N ASP A 101 -7.00 7.06 -4.10
CA ASP A 101 -8.37 7.44 -4.48
C ASP A 101 -9.25 7.81 -3.27
N THR A 102 -8.84 7.49 -2.03
CA THR A 102 -9.54 7.92 -0.81
C THR A 102 -9.22 9.34 -0.38
N GLY A 103 -8.14 9.94 -0.89
CA GLY A 103 -7.68 11.27 -0.53
C GLY A 103 -7.81 12.29 -1.65
N ASP A 104 -7.34 13.50 -1.38
CA ASP A 104 -7.28 14.57 -2.37
C ASP A 104 -6.04 14.43 -3.26
N ARG A 105 -6.24 14.35 -4.58
CA ARG A 105 -5.14 14.23 -5.55
C ARG A 105 -4.38 15.55 -5.66
N ILE A 106 -3.05 15.49 -5.50
CA ILE A 106 -2.15 16.66 -5.53
C ILE A 106 -1.27 16.62 -6.78
N ASP A 107 -0.68 15.46 -7.07
CA ASP A 107 0.27 15.21 -8.16
C ASP A 107 1.38 16.26 -8.30
N ALA A 108 2.08 16.54 -7.20
CA ALA A 108 3.14 17.54 -7.12
C ALA A 108 4.53 16.91 -6.96
N ASN A 109 5.57 17.69 -7.28
CA ASN A 109 6.95 17.32 -6.97
C ASN A 109 7.18 17.31 -5.46
N ILE A 110 8.04 16.41 -5.00
CA ILE A 110 8.42 16.32 -3.59
C ILE A 110 9.19 17.58 -3.20
N ASN A 111 8.64 18.32 -2.24
CA ASN A 111 9.22 19.56 -1.74
C ASN A 111 8.96 19.66 -0.23
N GLN A 112 10.01 20.02 0.53
CA GLN A 112 9.94 20.13 1.99
C GLN A 112 8.78 21.02 2.46
N ARG A 113 8.67 22.24 1.92
CA ARG A 113 7.64 23.22 2.31
C ARG A 113 6.23 22.75 1.98
N LEU A 114 6.05 21.99 0.89
CA LEU A 114 4.75 21.45 0.53
C LEU A 114 4.35 20.36 1.53
N ILE A 115 5.28 19.46 1.92
CA ILE A 115 5.04 18.43 2.92
C ILE A 115 4.64 19.07 4.26
N GLU A 116 5.40 20.07 4.73
CA GLU A 116 5.10 20.79 5.96
C GLU A 116 3.73 21.50 5.90
N ASN A 117 3.36 22.03 4.73
CA ASN A 117 2.08 22.72 4.53
C ASN A 117 0.90 21.73 4.52
N ILE A 118 1.07 20.55 3.94
CA ILE A 118 0.07 19.46 3.98
C ILE A 118 -0.24 19.09 5.42
N PHE A 119 0.79 18.89 6.25
CA PHE A 119 0.64 18.49 7.66
C PHE A 119 0.50 19.66 8.64
N PHE A 120 0.42 20.89 8.14
CA PHE A 120 0.19 22.04 9.00
C PHE A 120 -1.12 21.86 9.78
N LYS A 121 -1.06 22.03 11.10
CA LYS A 121 -2.22 21.92 11.99
C LYS A 121 -3.30 22.89 11.54
N ASN A 122 -4.51 22.42 11.34
CA ASN A 122 -5.68 23.11 10.78
C ASN A 122 -5.70 23.21 9.23
N SER A 123 -4.75 22.61 8.50
CA SER A 123 -4.92 22.38 7.07
C SER A 123 -5.98 21.30 6.84
N PRO A 124 -6.88 21.42 5.85
CA PRO A 124 -7.82 20.34 5.52
C PRO A 124 -7.15 19.02 5.17
N LEU A 125 -5.91 19.05 4.70
CA LEU A 125 -5.17 17.89 4.22
C LEU A 125 -4.36 17.15 5.30
N HIS A 126 -4.29 17.70 6.54
CA HIS A 126 -3.43 17.14 7.59
C HIS A 126 -3.97 15.86 8.24
N ASP A 127 -5.28 15.63 8.11
CA ASP A 127 -5.93 14.43 8.66
C ASP A 127 -5.91 13.31 7.63
N GLY A 128 -5.10 12.30 7.90
CA GLY A 128 -4.85 11.19 6.99
C GLY A 128 -3.38 11.04 6.62
N ALA A 129 -3.13 10.27 5.57
CA ALA A 129 -1.80 10.00 5.06
C ALA A 129 -1.52 10.78 3.76
N MET A 130 -0.26 11.18 3.60
CA MET A 130 0.25 11.62 2.31
C MET A 130 0.91 10.45 1.60
N VAL A 131 0.52 10.18 0.36
CA VAL A 131 1.06 9.09 -0.44
C VAL A 131 2.03 9.62 -1.49
N ILE A 132 3.23 9.05 -1.49
CA ILE A 132 4.29 9.31 -2.47
C ILE A 132 4.43 8.07 -3.35
N ALA A 133 4.25 8.25 -4.66
CA ALA A 133 4.46 7.23 -5.68
C ALA A 133 5.13 7.84 -6.92
N ASP A 134 5.90 7.07 -7.65
CA ASP A 134 6.62 7.52 -8.85
C ASP A 134 7.43 8.82 -8.63
N LYS A 135 8.08 8.95 -7.48
CA LYS A 135 8.86 10.15 -7.07
C LYS A 135 8.03 11.45 -7.01
N ARG A 136 6.71 11.35 -6.79
CA ARG A 136 5.78 12.49 -6.68
C ARG A 136 4.84 12.33 -5.49
N ILE A 137 4.40 13.42 -4.91
CA ILE A 137 3.29 13.45 -3.96
C ILE A 137 2.00 13.22 -4.78
N LYS A 138 1.37 12.06 -4.66
CA LYS A 138 0.17 11.71 -5.43
C LYS A 138 -1.10 12.28 -4.80
N ALA A 139 -1.25 12.09 -3.49
CA ALA A 139 -2.43 12.52 -2.75
C ALA A 139 -2.10 12.80 -1.29
N ALA A 140 -2.98 13.51 -0.60
CA ALA A 140 -2.96 13.73 0.85
C ALA A 140 -4.36 13.56 1.43
N GLY A 141 -4.46 13.46 2.77
CA GLY A 141 -5.72 13.13 3.43
C GLY A 141 -6.20 11.71 3.16
N CYS A 142 -5.31 10.81 2.73
CA CYS A 142 -5.66 9.43 2.39
C CYS A 142 -5.99 8.61 3.64
N ILE A 143 -7.01 7.75 3.52
CA ILE A 143 -7.45 6.84 4.57
C ILE A 143 -6.67 5.54 4.47
N LEU A 144 -6.02 5.14 5.57
CA LEU A 144 -5.27 3.89 5.65
C LEU A 144 -5.99 2.84 6.48
N PRO A 145 -5.76 1.54 6.21
CA PRO A 145 -6.19 0.48 7.12
C PRO A 145 -5.49 0.63 8.47
N VAL A 146 -6.23 0.46 9.55
CA VAL A 146 -5.73 0.59 10.92
C VAL A 146 -5.51 -0.80 11.51
N SER A 147 -4.30 -1.07 12.00
CA SER A 147 -4.04 -2.33 12.69
C SER A 147 -4.74 -2.37 14.05
N HIS A 148 -5.56 -3.40 14.27
CA HIS A 148 -6.28 -3.67 15.52
C HIS A 148 -5.55 -4.66 16.43
N SER A 149 -4.28 -4.98 16.14
CA SER A 149 -3.51 -5.93 16.95
C SER A 149 -3.40 -5.47 18.41
N HIS A 150 -3.71 -6.38 19.34
CA HIS A 150 -3.56 -6.15 20.77
C HIS A 150 -2.10 -6.05 21.25
N SER A 151 -1.14 -6.48 20.39
CA SER A 151 0.30 -6.38 20.68
C SER A 151 0.87 -4.98 20.53
N ILE A 152 0.10 -4.04 19.94
CA ILE A 152 0.55 -2.66 19.74
C ILE A 152 0.46 -1.90 21.05
N PRO A 153 1.56 -1.28 21.56
CA PRO A 153 1.54 -0.48 22.76
C PRO A 153 0.44 0.60 22.71
N LYS A 154 -0.27 0.79 23.84
CA LYS A 154 -1.36 1.77 23.93
C LYS A 154 -0.91 3.23 23.73
N GLU A 155 0.38 3.46 23.93
CA GLU A 155 1.05 4.77 23.78
C GLU A 155 1.18 5.19 22.30
N LEU A 156 1.02 4.24 21.37
CA LEU A 156 1.07 4.54 19.93
C LEU A 156 -0.30 5.04 19.45
N GLY A 157 -0.34 6.29 19.02
CA GLY A 157 -1.54 6.94 18.49
C GLY A 157 -2.02 6.35 17.16
N MET A 158 -3.14 6.90 16.65
CA MET A 158 -3.81 6.40 15.43
C MET A 158 -2.91 6.39 14.20
N ARG A 159 -2.04 7.40 14.01
CA ARG A 159 -1.09 7.43 12.88
C ARG A 159 -0.10 6.27 12.90
N HIS A 160 0.36 5.85 14.08
CA HIS A 160 1.23 4.67 14.20
C HIS A 160 0.49 3.38 13.88
N ARG A 161 -0.77 3.25 14.33
CA ARG A 161 -1.61 2.08 14.03
C ARG A 161 -1.94 1.99 12.55
N ALA A 162 -2.15 3.12 11.88
CA ALA A 162 -2.36 3.19 10.44
C ALA A 162 -1.08 2.84 9.67
N ALA A 163 0.10 3.33 10.13
CA ALA A 163 1.39 2.95 9.55
C ALA A 163 1.65 1.45 9.64
N LEU A 164 1.33 0.83 10.77
CA LEU A 164 1.42 -0.62 10.93
C LEU A 164 0.40 -1.36 10.07
N GLY A 165 -0.83 -0.86 9.93
CA GLY A 165 -1.85 -1.44 9.06
C GLY A 165 -1.38 -1.53 7.62
N ILE A 166 -0.97 -0.40 7.03
CA ILE A 166 -0.50 -0.38 5.64
C ILE A 166 0.78 -1.22 5.43
N SER A 167 1.69 -1.28 6.42
CA SER A 167 2.88 -2.12 6.32
C SER A 167 2.58 -3.63 6.39
N GLN A 168 1.45 -4.04 6.95
CA GLN A 168 0.98 -5.43 6.94
C GLN A 168 0.37 -5.82 5.60
N ASP A 169 -0.37 -4.88 4.98
CA ASP A 169 -1.13 -5.11 3.74
C ASP A 169 -0.31 -4.89 2.47
N SER A 170 0.79 -4.14 2.55
CA SER A 170 1.65 -3.82 1.41
C SER A 170 3.14 -3.89 1.76
N ASP A 171 4.00 -3.63 0.77
CA ASP A 171 5.44 -3.46 0.95
C ASP A 171 5.85 -1.98 1.07
N ALA A 172 4.89 -1.09 1.26
CA ALA A 172 5.12 0.33 1.39
C ALA A 172 5.93 0.67 2.65
N ILE A 173 6.63 1.80 2.59
CA ILE A 173 7.32 2.37 3.75
C ILE A 173 6.42 3.44 4.34
N ALA A 174 6.03 3.31 5.60
CA ALA A 174 5.26 4.32 6.31
C ALA A 174 6.11 5.03 7.34
N ILE A 175 6.17 6.37 7.26
CA ILE A 175 6.92 7.24 8.17
C ILE A 175 5.92 8.02 9.00
N VAL A 176 6.08 8.00 10.32
CA VAL A 176 5.22 8.70 11.27
C VAL A 176 6.04 9.71 12.06
N CYS A 177 5.57 10.95 12.09
CA CYS A 177 6.03 11.97 13.05
C CYS A 177 4.97 12.07 14.16
N SER A 178 5.39 11.87 15.41
CA SER A 178 4.49 11.94 16.57
C SER A 178 4.26 13.38 17.01
N GLU A 179 3.02 13.81 17.11
CA GLU A 179 2.66 15.13 17.63
C GLU A 179 2.84 15.25 19.15
N GLU A 180 2.86 14.13 19.86
CA GLU A 180 3.04 14.13 21.32
C GLU A 180 4.51 14.20 21.71
N THR A 181 5.32 13.32 21.09
CA THR A 181 6.73 13.13 21.49
C THR A 181 7.73 13.80 20.55
N GLY A 182 7.33 14.13 19.32
CA GLY A 182 8.25 14.57 18.27
C GLY A 182 9.16 13.45 17.73
N ARG A 183 8.87 12.18 18.07
CA ARG A 183 9.65 11.05 17.55
C ARG A 183 9.25 10.72 16.12
N ILE A 184 10.24 10.35 15.32
CA ILE A 184 10.04 9.82 13.98
C ILE A 184 10.13 8.29 14.07
N SER A 185 9.13 7.60 13.55
CA SER A 185 9.06 6.14 13.50
C SER A 185 8.83 5.69 12.05
N VAL A 186 9.37 4.51 11.71
CA VAL A 186 9.20 3.94 10.37
C VAL A 186 8.62 2.53 10.52
N ALA A 187 7.57 2.23 9.76
CA ALA A 187 7.00 0.90 9.65
C ALA A 187 7.31 0.32 8.27
N ILE A 188 7.89 -0.87 8.25
CA ILE A 188 8.26 -1.63 7.05
C ILE A 188 7.95 -3.11 7.34
N LYS A 189 7.46 -3.83 6.33
CA LYS A 189 7.23 -5.27 6.41
C LYS A 189 8.54 -6.04 6.36
#